data_6f62a5060b03174bc78a5b4ee6c81dcb
#
_entry.id   6f62a5060b03174bc78a5b4ee6c81dcb
#
_cell.length_a   1.000
_cell.length_b   1.000
_cell.length_c   1.000
_cell.angle_alpha   90.00
_cell.angle_beta   90.00
_cell.angle_gamma   90.00
#
_symmetry.space_group_name_H-M   'P 1'
#
loop_
_entity.id
_entity.type
_entity.pdbx_description
1 polymer ?
#
loop_
_entity_poly.entity_id
_entity_poly.type
_entity_poly.pdbx_seq_one_letter_code
_entity_poly.pdbx_strand_id
1 'polypeptide(L)'
;MVRMDPFDFVVIGAGPAGEAATHKARALGATVAVVDRRWFGGSCPHIGCIPSKSLLHSAERHWSGTGYSWERASERRDYMVNRPADAAEPDDTSHVRSLEGDGAVVYRGDGRITARGVVTVSHDGVEHEIRGRNVVVAVGSTSKIPPLEGLEAANPWTNEQATLTRELPRSLVVLGGGPTGCELAQVYARFGVPVTICQSGPRLVPTEHPRNAETIRFALEHDGVTVRTGARAVRVRAGAGAGGEHVIDLDDGTSIAGHVILLAVGRDIPVRDIGLEQYGVAGSGPDAYKRDGALRLADGLWIAGDPAGPELHTHQAHYQGELLVRMALGEAIEPDYRALPRATYMDPEASSVGMSLDQAIAAGLDAFECVADFPRTSKGYSVEAETGHVTIVVNRATRTLVGAAMACPDASAAIHECVLAIRARIPVDLLAETIHAFPSTSRIFNGLFAEAKQKLDA
;
A
#
# COMPACT_ATOMS: atom_id res chain seq x y z
N MET A 1 26.34 2.25 37.36
CA MET A 1 25.29 2.11 36.34
C MET A 1 23.96 2.37 37.00
N VAL A 2 23.32 3.48 36.70
CA VAL A 2 21.95 3.74 37.12
C VAL A 2 21.09 2.75 36.36
N ARG A 3 20.43 1.81 37.04
CA ARG A 3 19.48 0.88 36.44
C ARG A 3 18.25 1.70 36.07
N MET A 4 18.16 2.15 34.82
CA MET A 4 16.92 2.79 34.34
C MET A 4 15.83 1.71 34.31
N ASP A 5 14.64 2.07 34.79
CA ASP A 5 13.48 1.18 34.71
C ASP A 5 13.20 0.84 33.23
N PRO A 6 12.78 -0.39 32.90
CA PRO A 6 12.45 -0.74 31.54
C PRO A 6 11.26 0.07 31.02
N PHE A 7 11.30 0.48 29.76
CA PHE A 7 10.17 1.06 29.09
C PHE A 7 8.99 0.05 29.06
N ASP A 8 7.77 0.56 29.00
CA ASP A 8 6.60 -0.31 28.80
C ASP A 8 6.61 -0.87 27.38
N PHE A 9 7.08 -0.06 26.41
CA PHE A 9 7.23 -0.48 25.01
C PHE A 9 8.59 -0.04 24.44
N VAL A 10 9.22 -0.94 23.66
CA VAL A 10 10.30 -0.61 22.74
C VAL A 10 9.85 -0.94 21.33
N VAL A 11 9.74 0.07 20.47
CA VAL A 11 9.22 -0.05 19.11
C VAL A 11 10.39 0.00 18.13
N ILE A 12 10.56 -1.04 17.32
CA ILE A 12 11.58 -1.13 16.28
C ILE A 12 10.92 -0.88 14.92
N GLY A 13 11.23 0.28 14.32
CA GLY A 13 10.60 0.84 13.13
C GLY A 13 9.58 1.91 13.48
N ALA A 14 9.81 3.13 12.99
CA ALA A 14 8.96 4.30 13.20
C ALA A 14 8.15 4.68 11.95
N GLY A 15 7.78 3.70 11.14
CA GLY A 15 6.77 3.87 10.08
C GLY A 15 5.35 3.95 10.66
N PRO A 16 4.30 3.95 9.81
CA PRO A 16 2.92 4.16 10.24
C PRO A 16 2.46 3.27 11.40
N ALA A 17 2.89 1.99 11.43
CA ALA A 17 2.56 1.09 12.55
C ALA A 17 3.28 1.48 13.84
N GLY A 18 4.57 1.81 13.75
CA GLY A 18 5.37 2.18 14.91
C GLY A 18 4.98 3.54 15.49
N GLU A 19 4.69 4.53 14.66
CA GLU A 19 4.16 5.82 15.10
C GLU A 19 2.80 5.66 15.78
N ALA A 20 1.87 4.93 15.15
CA ALA A 20 0.54 4.68 15.72
C ALA A 20 0.63 3.96 17.07
N ALA A 21 1.51 2.96 17.19
CA ALA A 21 1.78 2.27 18.46
C ALA A 21 2.36 3.24 19.51
N THR A 22 3.33 4.08 19.12
CA THR A 22 3.97 5.03 20.01
C THR A 22 2.98 6.09 20.54
N HIS A 23 2.24 6.75 19.64
CA HIS A 23 1.22 7.73 20.00
C HIS A 23 0.15 7.11 20.91
N LYS A 24 -0.33 5.91 20.56
CA LYS A 24 -1.35 5.21 21.35
C LYS A 24 -0.85 4.84 22.74
N ALA A 25 0.37 4.31 22.85
CA ALA A 25 0.96 3.93 24.12
C ALA A 25 1.18 5.17 25.02
N ARG A 26 1.70 6.27 24.47
CA ARG A 26 1.87 7.54 25.19
C ARG A 26 0.52 8.12 25.64
N ALA A 27 -0.49 8.11 24.78
CA ALA A 27 -1.84 8.56 25.12
C ALA A 27 -2.48 7.75 26.28
N LEU A 28 -2.06 6.49 26.45
CA LEU A 28 -2.49 5.62 27.55
C LEU A 28 -1.53 5.66 28.77
N GLY A 29 -0.55 6.58 28.79
CA GLY A 29 0.36 6.81 29.91
C GLY A 29 1.56 5.87 29.98
N ALA A 30 1.75 4.98 28.99
CA ALA A 30 2.88 4.06 28.95
C ALA A 30 4.18 4.77 28.51
N THR A 31 5.32 4.32 29.02
CA THR A 31 6.66 4.79 28.61
C THR A 31 7.10 4.09 27.33
N VAL A 32 7.63 4.85 26.34
CA VAL A 32 7.99 4.31 25.02
C VAL A 32 9.37 4.77 24.58
N ALA A 33 10.19 3.82 24.12
CA ALA A 33 11.36 4.06 23.29
C ALA A 33 11.04 3.64 21.84
N VAL A 34 11.35 4.48 20.86
CA VAL A 34 11.13 4.20 19.45
C VAL A 34 12.45 4.30 18.68
N VAL A 35 12.71 3.33 17.82
CA VAL A 35 13.97 3.17 17.09
C VAL A 35 13.68 3.16 15.60
N ASP A 36 14.37 3.98 14.81
CA ASP A 36 14.40 3.85 13.35
C ASP A 36 15.78 4.15 12.79
N ARG A 37 16.16 3.40 11.77
CA ARG A 37 17.48 3.53 11.13
C ARG A 37 17.53 4.61 10.07
N ARG A 38 16.38 4.97 9.45
CA ARG A 38 16.40 5.89 8.31
C ARG A 38 15.41 7.04 8.51
N TRP A 39 14.10 6.79 8.40
CA TRP A 39 13.08 7.85 8.45
C TRP A 39 12.01 7.56 9.49
N PHE A 40 11.87 8.44 10.44
CA PHE A 40 10.67 8.53 11.26
C PHE A 40 9.50 8.95 10.36
N GLY A 41 8.32 8.33 10.49
CA GLY A 41 7.23 8.37 9.52
C GLY A 41 7.27 7.22 8.50
N GLY A 42 8.44 6.62 8.27
CA GLY A 42 8.64 5.49 7.37
C GLY A 42 8.51 5.83 5.88
N SER A 43 8.29 4.80 5.06
CA SER A 43 8.25 4.95 3.59
C SER A 43 7.06 5.74 3.08
N CYS A 44 5.91 5.68 3.76
CA CYS A 44 4.65 6.25 3.27
C CYS A 44 4.73 7.76 3.01
N PRO A 45 5.13 8.63 3.98
CA PRO A 45 5.24 10.06 3.75
C PRO A 45 6.41 10.44 2.85
N HIS A 46 7.50 9.68 2.81
CA HIS A 46 8.76 10.12 2.22
C HIS A 46 8.97 9.63 0.78
N ILE A 47 8.69 8.35 0.50
CA ILE A 47 8.94 7.72 -0.80
C ILE A 47 7.76 6.88 -1.33
N GLY A 48 6.66 6.84 -0.61
CA GLY A 48 5.49 5.98 -0.89
C GLY A 48 4.26 6.77 -1.27
N CYS A 49 3.27 6.74 -0.37
CA CYS A 49 1.92 7.22 -0.63
C CYS A 49 1.88 8.73 -0.93
N ILE A 50 2.54 9.55 -0.12
CA ILE A 50 2.45 11.01 -0.27
C ILE A 50 3.08 11.49 -1.58
N PRO A 51 4.35 11.15 -1.91
CA PRO A 51 4.94 11.60 -3.16
C PRO A 51 4.24 11.02 -4.39
N SER A 52 3.80 9.76 -4.38
CA SER A 52 3.11 9.18 -5.54
C SER A 52 1.74 9.84 -5.79
N LYS A 53 0.96 10.15 -4.75
CA LYS A 53 -0.34 10.83 -4.90
C LYS A 53 -0.17 12.30 -5.29
N SER A 54 0.88 12.97 -4.81
CA SER A 54 1.24 14.30 -5.29
C SER A 54 1.58 14.31 -6.78
N LEU A 55 2.31 13.29 -7.26
CA LEU A 55 2.64 13.14 -8.68
C LEU A 55 1.42 12.76 -9.53
N LEU A 56 0.54 11.85 -9.06
CA LEU A 56 -0.72 11.51 -9.74
C LEU A 56 -1.60 12.74 -9.92
N HIS A 57 -1.83 13.53 -8.87
CA HIS A 57 -2.56 14.79 -8.96
C HIS A 57 -1.92 15.77 -9.97
N SER A 58 -0.60 15.85 -9.97
CA SER A 58 0.12 16.72 -10.90
C SER A 58 0.00 16.22 -12.35
N ALA A 59 0.03 14.91 -12.57
CA ALA A 59 -0.15 14.27 -13.87
C ALA A 59 -1.57 14.49 -14.42
N GLU A 60 -2.60 14.38 -13.59
CA GLU A 60 -3.98 14.71 -13.95
C GLU A 60 -4.11 16.17 -14.38
N ARG A 61 -3.48 17.10 -13.61
CA ARG A 61 -3.44 18.53 -13.95
C ARG A 61 -2.72 18.80 -15.28
N HIS A 62 -1.62 18.11 -15.54
CA HIS A 62 -0.91 18.20 -16.82
C HIS A 62 -1.78 17.71 -17.98
N TRP A 63 -2.35 16.53 -17.81
CA TRP A 63 -3.22 15.85 -18.81
C TRP A 63 -4.44 16.68 -19.18
N SER A 64 -5.05 17.38 -18.24
CA SER A 64 -6.18 18.29 -18.49
C SER A 64 -5.78 19.63 -19.14
N GLY A 65 -4.57 19.76 -19.65
CA GLY A 65 -4.15 20.92 -20.46
C GLY A 65 -3.89 22.21 -19.66
N THR A 66 -3.72 22.14 -18.35
CA THR A 66 -3.47 23.32 -17.50
C THR A 66 -2.04 23.88 -17.58
N GLY A 67 -1.17 23.27 -18.38
CA GLY A 67 0.26 23.66 -18.47
C GLY A 67 1.07 23.30 -17.22
N TYR A 68 0.63 22.33 -16.42
CA TYR A 68 1.33 21.89 -15.21
C TYR A 68 2.59 21.11 -15.59
N SER A 69 3.78 21.71 -15.44
CA SER A 69 5.05 21.11 -15.86
C SER A 69 5.56 20.03 -14.88
N TRP A 70 6.46 19.18 -15.33
CA TRP A 70 7.18 18.24 -14.46
C TRP A 70 8.01 18.92 -13.39
N GLU A 71 8.64 20.05 -13.71
CA GLU A 71 9.38 20.88 -12.74
C GLU A 71 8.49 21.27 -11.57
N ARG A 72 7.31 21.84 -11.86
CA ARG A 72 6.32 22.21 -10.84
C ARG A 72 5.79 20.99 -10.06
N ALA A 73 5.61 19.85 -10.73
CA ALA A 73 5.22 18.58 -10.09
C ALA A 73 6.28 18.11 -9.09
N SER A 74 7.56 18.21 -9.50
CA SER A 74 8.71 17.86 -8.66
C SER A 74 8.85 18.79 -7.45
N GLU A 75 8.72 20.10 -7.64
CA GLU A 75 8.74 21.08 -6.55
C GLU A 75 7.60 20.83 -5.53
N ARG A 76 6.39 20.60 -6.03
CA ARG A 76 5.25 20.27 -5.16
C ARG A 76 5.48 18.98 -4.38
N ARG A 77 5.97 17.92 -5.05
CA ARG A 77 6.31 16.66 -4.41
C ARG A 77 7.38 16.86 -3.34
N ASP A 78 8.46 17.60 -3.64
CA ASP A 78 9.52 17.91 -2.68
C ASP A 78 9.01 18.67 -1.46
N TYR A 79 8.13 19.66 -1.67
CA TYR A 79 7.43 20.33 -0.58
C TYR A 79 6.60 19.37 0.28
N MET A 80 5.86 18.44 -0.34
CA MET A 80 4.99 17.49 0.38
C MET A 80 5.76 16.47 1.21
N VAL A 81 7.00 16.16 0.83
CA VAL A 81 7.87 15.21 1.56
C VAL A 81 8.94 15.91 2.41
N ASN A 82 8.84 17.22 2.59
CA ASN A 82 9.84 18.05 3.29
C ASN A 82 11.27 17.86 2.78
N ARG A 83 11.44 17.76 1.44
CA ARG A 83 12.79 17.64 0.85
C ARG A 83 13.33 19.00 0.42
N PRO A 84 14.38 19.53 1.08
CA PRO A 84 15.06 20.76 0.64
C PRO A 84 15.56 20.68 -0.79
N ALA A 85 15.69 21.83 -1.46
CA ALA A 85 16.09 21.89 -2.87
C ALA A 85 17.49 21.31 -3.12
N ASP A 86 18.39 21.44 -2.15
CA ASP A 86 19.77 20.95 -2.16
C ASP A 86 19.95 19.57 -1.52
N ALA A 87 18.88 19.01 -0.90
CA ALA A 87 18.95 17.69 -0.28
C ALA A 87 18.65 16.56 -1.25
N ALA A 88 19.32 15.43 -1.05
CA ALA A 88 19.04 14.19 -1.76
C ALA A 88 17.80 13.48 -1.18
N GLU A 89 17.61 13.56 0.14
CA GLU A 89 16.57 12.84 0.90
C GLU A 89 15.56 13.79 1.55
N PRO A 90 14.33 13.31 1.83
CA PRO A 90 13.35 14.00 2.66
C PRO A 90 13.83 14.22 4.09
N ASP A 91 13.27 15.23 4.76
CA ASP A 91 13.51 15.56 6.17
C ASP A 91 12.39 14.99 7.05
N ASP A 92 12.76 14.19 8.04
CA ASP A 92 11.85 13.54 8.99
C ASP A 92 11.73 14.27 10.34
N THR A 93 12.31 15.46 10.47
CA THR A 93 12.34 16.23 11.73
C THR A 93 10.95 16.47 12.32
N SER A 94 9.93 16.64 11.48
CA SER A 94 8.55 16.85 11.96
C SER A 94 7.98 15.59 12.65
N HIS A 95 8.31 14.40 12.16
CA HIS A 95 7.92 13.13 12.76
C HIS A 95 8.64 12.91 14.10
N VAL A 96 9.96 13.16 14.14
CA VAL A 96 10.75 13.09 15.38
C VAL A 96 10.15 14.01 16.44
N ARG A 97 9.89 15.30 16.11
CA ARG A 97 9.29 16.26 17.04
C ARG A 97 7.90 15.84 17.52
N SER A 98 7.11 15.21 16.68
CA SER A 98 5.79 14.70 17.09
C SER A 98 5.92 13.62 18.16
N LEU A 99 6.79 12.64 17.95
CA LEU A 99 7.04 11.55 18.89
C LEU A 99 7.62 12.03 20.21
N GLU A 100 8.62 12.94 20.16
CA GLU A 100 9.21 13.55 21.35
C GLU A 100 8.20 14.45 22.10
N GLY A 101 7.35 15.16 21.34
CA GLY A 101 6.27 16.00 21.90
C GLY A 101 5.27 15.20 22.74
N ASP A 102 5.01 13.95 22.37
CA ASP A 102 4.20 13.02 23.17
C ASP A 102 4.99 12.39 24.34
N GLY A 103 6.29 12.67 24.42
CA GLY A 103 7.17 12.17 25.48
C GLY A 103 7.73 10.77 25.21
N ALA A 104 7.80 10.33 23.95
CA ALA A 104 8.58 9.15 23.58
C ALA A 104 10.07 9.48 23.55
N VAL A 105 10.92 8.48 23.81
CA VAL A 105 12.37 8.60 23.65
C VAL A 105 12.75 8.05 22.28
N VAL A 106 13.35 8.90 21.45
CA VAL A 106 13.68 8.58 20.06
C VAL A 106 15.14 8.14 19.96
N TYR A 107 15.38 7.02 19.28
CA TYR A 107 16.73 6.51 18.98
C TYR A 107 16.88 6.33 17.46
N ARG A 108 17.86 7.00 16.87
CA ARG A 108 18.25 6.76 15.48
C ARG A 108 19.29 5.64 15.42
N GLY A 109 19.04 4.63 14.61
CA GLY A 109 19.95 3.51 14.40
C GLY A 109 19.26 2.19 14.09
N ASP A 110 20.08 1.17 13.86
CA ASP A 110 19.64 -0.20 13.63
C ASP A 110 19.27 -0.87 14.96
N GLY A 111 17.99 -1.17 15.15
CA GLY A 111 17.48 -1.86 16.32
C GLY A 111 17.46 -3.37 16.14
N ARG A 112 18.06 -4.12 17.09
CA ARG A 112 18.08 -5.59 17.11
C ARG A 112 17.70 -6.11 18.49
N ILE A 113 16.87 -7.14 18.54
CA ILE A 113 16.56 -7.88 19.76
C ILE A 113 17.75 -8.78 20.10
N THR A 114 18.47 -8.50 21.19
CA THR A 114 19.66 -9.24 21.61
C THR A 114 19.41 -10.20 22.77
N ALA A 115 18.34 -9.96 23.52
CA ALA A 115 17.78 -10.88 24.50
C ALA A 115 16.29 -10.57 24.72
N ARG A 116 15.59 -11.41 25.43
CA ARG A 116 14.17 -11.18 25.75
C ARG A 116 13.98 -9.85 26.50
N GLY A 117 13.20 -8.93 25.93
CA GLY A 117 12.99 -7.58 26.47
C GLY A 117 14.20 -6.64 26.32
N VAL A 118 15.21 -7.01 25.54
CA VAL A 118 16.42 -6.19 25.32
C VAL A 118 16.60 -5.92 23.83
N VAL A 119 16.68 -4.63 23.48
CA VAL A 119 16.99 -4.16 22.13
C VAL A 119 18.30 -3.39 22.16
N THR A 120 19.24 -3.80 21.32
CA THR A 120 20.46 -3.03 21.06
C THR A 120 20.25 -2.17 19.84
N VAL A 121 20.57 -0.89 19.95
CA VAL A 121 20.52 0.11 18.87
C VAL A 121 21.96 0.47 18.50
N SER A 122 22.32 0.24 17.25
CA SER A 122 23.64 0.57 16.72
C SER A 122 23.55 1.78 15.79
N HIS A 123 24.33 2.83 16.07
CA HIS A 123 24.41 4.03 15.25
C HIS A 123 25.83 4.60 15.28
N ASP A 124 26.43 4.82 14.12
CA ASP A 124 27.80 5.38 13.95
C ASP A 124 28.87 4.71 14.84
N GLY A 125 28.78 3.39 14.99
CA GLY A 125 29.72 2.60 15.80
C GLY A 125 29.47 2.69 17.32
N VAL A 126 28.42 3.36 17.75
CA VAL A 126 27.97 3.40 19.15
C VAL A 126 26.80 2.46 19.34
N GLU A 127 26.81 1.69 20.42
CA GLU A 127 25.70 0.82 20.79
C GLU A 127 25.00 1.31 22.07
N HIS A 128 23.67 1.27 22.04
CA HIS A 128 22.81 1.55 23.18
C HIS A 128 21.94 0.35 23.49
N GLU A 129 21.94 -0.13 24.73
CA GLU A 129 21.02 -1.17 25.19
C GLU A 129 19.76 -0.52 25.77
N ILE A 130 18.60 -0.87 25.25
CA ILE A 130 17.27 -0.42 25.66
C ILE A 130 16.49 -1.61 26.20
N ARG A 131 15.82 -1.45 27.33
CA ARG A 131 15.01 -2.51 27.95
C ARG A 131 13.54 -2.15 27.92
N GLY A 132 12.68 -3.10 27.48
CA GLY A 132 11.24 -2.94 27.45
C GLY A 132 10.50 -4.20 27.90
N ARG A 133 9.33 -3.97 28.48
CA ARG A 133 8.40 -5.06 28.84
C ARG A 133 7.78 -5.68 27.60
N ASN A 134 7.47 -4.85 26.60
CA ASN A 134 6.94 -5.23 25.31
C ASN A 134 7.87 -4.72 24.20
N VAL A 135 8.27 -5.60 23.30
CA VAL A 135 9.01 -5.26 22.08
C VAL A 135 8.06 -5.36 20.90
N VAL A 136 7.98 -4.29 20.11
CA VAL A 136 7.13 -4.20 18.92
C VAL A 136 8.01 -4.16 17.68
N VAL A 137 7.81 -5.11 16.77
CA VAL A 137 8.48 -5.18 15.46
C VAL A 137 7.58 -4.53 14.41
N ALA A 138 7.95 -3.32 13.95
CA ALA A 138 7.20 -2.50 12.99
C ALA A 138 8.09 -2.05 11.81
N VAL A 139 9.01 -2.90 11.38
CA VAL A 139 10.09 -2.60 10.43
C VAL A 139 9.64 -2.41 8.98
N GLY A 140 8.36 -2.55 8.69
CA GLY A 140 7.79 -2.35 7.35
C GLY A 140 8.32 -3.35 6.32
N SER A 141 8.44 -2.90 5.08
CA SER A 141 8.97 -3.69 3.96
C SER A 141 9.78 -2.82 3.00
N THR A 142 10.60 -3.46 2.17
CA THR A 142 11.41 -2.84 1.12
C THR A 142 10.99 -3.32 -0.27
N SER A 143 11.33 -2.58 -1.32
CA SER A 143 11.10 -3.04 -2.69
C SER A 143 11.89 -4.32 -2.97
N LYS A 144 11.23 -5.30 -3.57
CA LYS A 144 11.86 -6.56 -3.95
C LYS A 144 12.76 -6.37 -5.16
N ILE A 145 14.01 -6.82 -5.04
CA ILE A 145 14.95 -6.89 -6.15
C ILE A 145 14.98 -8.34 -6.64
N PRO A 146 14.42 -8.65 -7.82
CA PRO A 146 14.41 -10.01 -8.34
C PRO A 146 15.82 -10.45 -8.76
N PRO A 147 16.16 -11.73 -8.60
CA PRO A 147 17.44 -12.27 -9.05
C PRO A 147 17.44 -12.47 -10.58
N LEU A 148 17.50 -11.35 -11.33
CA LEU A 148 17.44 -11.31 -12.78
C LEU A 148 18.83 -11.01 -13.34
N GLU A 149 19.34 -11.87 -14.22
CA GLU A 149 20.67 -11.73 -14.83
C GLU A 149 20.82 -10.34 -15.50
N GLY A 150 21.88 -9.62 -15.17
CA GLY A 150 22.22 -8.31 -15.74
C GLY A 150 21.42 -7.13 -15.18
N LEU A 151 20.50 -7.35 -14.26
CA LEU A 151 19.65 -6.28 -13.69
C LEU A 151 20.47 -5.23 -12.93
N GLU A 152 21.43 -5.66 -12.12
CA GLU A 152 22.26 -4.76 -11.32
C GLU A 152 23.04 -3.76 -12.18
N ALA A 153 23.59 -4.22 -13.31
CA ALA A 153 24.32 -3.37 -14.24
C ALA A 153 23.44 -2.29 -14.94
N ALA A 154 22.12 -2.48 -14.91
CA ALA A 154 21.16 -1.51 -15.44
C ALA A 154 20.76 -0.44 -14.39
N ASN A 155 21.25 -0.52 -13.16
CA ASN A 155 20.91 0.40 -12.06
C ASN A 155 19.40 0.70 -11.99
N PRO A 156 18.57 -0.31 -11.73
CA PRO A 156 17.11 -0.17 -11.81
C PRO A 156 16.59 0.77 -10.72
N TRP A 157 15.52 1.47 -11.04
CA TRP A 157 14.76 2.24 -10.06
C TRP A 157 13.85 1.34 -9.24
N THR A 158 13.64 1.74 -8.00
CA THR A 158 12.51 1.33 -7.17
C THR A 158 11.48 2.46 -7.11
N ASN A 159 10.42 2.30 -6.32
CA ASN A 159 9.49 3.40 -6.07
C ASN A 159 10.20 4.65 -5.50
N GLU A 160 11.31 4.50 -4.79
CA GLU A 160 12.07 5.60 -4.21
C GLU A 160 12.61 6.53 -5.30
N GLN A 161 13.40 6.00 -6.24
CA GLN A 161 13.93 6.80 -7.34
C GLN A 161 12.79 7.36 -8.21
N ALA A 162 11.78 6.54 -8.49
CA ALA A 162 10.65 6.94 -9.33
C ALA A 162 9.79 8.04 -8.70
N THR A 163 9.65 8.09 -7.38
CA THR A 163 8.92 9.19 -6.73
C THR A 163 9.77 10.41 -6.43
N LEU A 164 11.09 10.28 -6.32
CA LEU A 164 11.98 11.38 -5.93
C LEU A 164 12.76 12.02 -7.07
N THR A 165 12.79 11.45 -8.29
CA THR A 165 13.51 12.07 -9.41
C THR A 165 12.97 13.45 -9.75
N ARG A 166 13.88 14.36 -10.14
CA ARG A 166 13.56 15.70 -10.67
C ARG A 166 13.62 15.73 -12.19
N GLU A 167 14.06 14.64 -12.83
CA GLU A 167 14.22 14.55 -14.28
C GLU A 167 13.32 13.45 -14.83
N LEU A 168 12.67 13.71 -15.97
CA LEU A 168 11.92 12.70 -16.69
C LEU A 168 12.89 11.77 -17.43
N PRO A 169 12.71 10.43 -17.34
CA PRO A 169 13.48 9.51 -18.15
C PRO A 169 13.04 9.60 -19.63
N ARG A 170 13.94 9.29 -20.56
CA ARG A 170 13.61 9.24 -22.00
C ARG A 170 12.58 8.16 -22.33
N SER A 171 12.59 7.05 -21.61
CA SER A 171 11.61 5.98 -21.66
C SER A 171 11.68 5.11 -20.41
N LEU A 172 10.60 4.47 -20.05
CA LEU A 172 10.45 3.69 -18.80
C LEU A 172 9.89 2.30 -19.11
N VAL A 173 10.57 1.27 -18.61
CA VAL A 173 10.01 -0.10 -18.54
C VAL A 173 9.67 -0.40 -17.08
N VAL A 174 8.42 -0.70 -16.79
CA VAL A 174 7.94 -1.09 -15.47
C VAL A 174 7.84 -2.60 -15.40
N LEU A 175 8.64 -3.23 -14.55
CA LEU A 175 8.52 -4.64 -14.25
C LEU A 175 7.57 -4.83 -13.08
N GLY A 176 6.38 -5.38 -13.35
CA GLY A 176 5.29 -5.61 -12.42
C GLY A 176 4.11 -4.64 -12.58
N GLY A 177 2.93 -5.21 -12.75
CA GLY A 177 1.66 -4.51 -12.94
C GLY A 177 0.78 -4.45 -11.68
N GLY A 178 1.40 -4.36 -10.50
CA GLY A 178 0.69 -4.07 -9.24
C GLY A 178 0.31 -2.58 -9.11
N PRO A 179 -0.36 -2.16 -8.03
CA PRO A 179 -0.80 -0.77 -7.85
C PRO A 179 0.31 0.27 -8.05
N THR A 180 1.49 0.06 -7.44
CA THR A 180 2.64 0.96 -7.60
C THR A 180 3.11 1.09 -9.05
N GLY A 181 3.17 -0.05 -9.77
CA GLY A 181 3.59 -0.05 -11.17
C GLY A 181 2.59 0.68 -12.07
N CYS A 182 1.29 0.44 -11.87
CA CYS A 182 0.22 1.09 -12.63
C CYS A 182 0.15 2.60 -12.36
N GLU A 183 0.19 3.02 -11.09
CA GLU A 183 0.15 4.43 -10.71
C GLU A 183 1.33 5.22 -11.29
N LEU A 184 2.56 4.71 -11.12
CA LEU A 184 3.75 5.40 -11.65
C LEU A 184 3.82 5.36 -13.18
N ALA A 185 3.35 4.29 -13.82
CA ALA A 185 3.22 4.23 -15.27
C ALA A 185 2.30 5.33 -15.80
N GLN A 186 1.13 5.53 -15.16
CA GLN A 186 0.22 6.61 -15.53
C GLN A 186 0.85 8.00 -15.34
N VAL A 187 1.53 8.21 -14.20
CA VAL A 187 2.23 9.47 -13.94
C VAL A 187 3.18 9.82 -15.08
N TYR A 188 4.11 8.91 -15.39
CA TYR A 188 5.14 9.18 -16.40
C TYR A 188 4.57 9.29 -17.82
N ALA A 189 3.61 8.44 -18.19
CA ALA A 189 2.96 8.50 -19.50
C ALA A 189 2.26 9.83 -19.72
N ARG A 190 1.54 10.33 -18.74
CA ARG A 190 0.84 11.64 -18.82
C ARG A 190 1.80 12.83 -18.93
N PHE A 191 3.04 12.70 -18.44
CA PHE A 191 4.11 13.68 -18.70
C PHE A 191 4.89 13.42 -20.00
N GLY A 192 4.39 12.53 -20.88
CA GLY A 192 4.94 12.31 -22.23
C GLY A 192 6.10 11.32 -22.30
N VAL A 193 6.38 10.58 -21.24
CA VAL A 193 7.40 9.53 -21.25
C VAL A 193 6.82 8.27 -21.91
N PRO A 194 7.48 7.67 -22.93
CA PRO A 194 7.11 6.35 -23.43
C PRO A 194 7.25 5.29 -22.32
N VAL A 195 6.13 4.62 -21.95
CA VAL A 195 6.09 3.65 -20.86
C VAL A 195 5.62 2.30 -21.36
N THR A 196 6.33 1.24 -20.95
CA THR A 196 5.90 -0.16 -21.14
C THR A 196 5.81 -0.87 -19.80
N ILE A 197 4.63 -1.42 -19.47
CA ILE A 197 4.46 -2.33 -18.30
C ILE A 197 4.65 -3.76 -18.77
N CYS A 198 5.50 -4.52 -18.05
CA CYS A 198 5.68 -5.96 -18.23
C CYS A 198 5.19 -6.68 -16.96
N GLN A 199 4.07 -7.38 -17.07
CA GLN A 199 3.45 -8.14 -15.99
C GLN A 199 3.50 -9.63 -16.29
N SER A 200 4.11 -10.43 -15.41
CA SER A 200 4.26 -11.89 -15.58
C SER A 200 2.93 -12.65 -15.47
N GLY A 201 1.97 -12.13 -14.72
CA GLY A 201 0.64 -12.71 -14.61
C GLY A 201 -0.29 -12.30 -15.76
N PRO A 202 -1.48 -12.94 -15.88
CA PRO A 202 -2.40 -12.72 -16.99
C PRO A 202 -3.11 -11.37 -16.95
N ARG A 203 -3.08 -10.64 -15.81
CA ARG A 203 -3.74 -9.34 -15.65
C ARG A 203 -2.94 -8.40 -14.74
N LEU A 204 -3.19 -7.11 -14.87
CA LEU A 204 -2.74 -6.09 -13.93
C LEU A 204 -3.44 -6.27 -12.58
N VAL A 205 -2.89 -5.66 -11.53
CA VAL A 205 -3.43 -5.67 -10.15
C VAL A 205 -4.06 -7.01 -9.76
N PRO A 206 -3.30 -8.11 -9.77
CA PRO A 206 -3.86 -9.47 -9.72
C PRO A 206 -4.66 -9.78 -8.45
N THR A 207 -4.46 -9.03 -7.37
CA THR A 207 -5.20 -9.16 -6.10
C THR A 207 -6.54 -8.42 -6.11
N GLU A 208 -6.74 -7.51 -7.07
CA GLU A 208 -7.97 -6.74 -7.22
C GLU A 208 -9.06 -7.52 -7.96
N HIS A 209 -10.28 -6.98 -7.88
CA HIS A 209 -11.42 -7.50 -8.65
C HIS A 209 -11.11 -7.50 -10.16
N PRO A 210 -11.48 -8.54 -10.93
CA PRO A 210 -11.17 -8.60 -12.38
C PRO A 210 -11.61 -7.36 -13.16
N ARG A 211 -12.80 -6.82 -12.89
CA ARG A 211 -13.29 -5.59 -13.56
C ARG A 211 -12.46 -4.35 -13.20
N ASN A 212 -11.89 -4.26 -11.98
CA ASN A 212 -10.93 -3.20 -11.65
C ASN A 212 -9.70 -3.28 -12.56
N ALA A 213 -9.18 -4.51 -12.76
CA ALA A 213 -8.03 -4.74 -13.63
C ALA A 213 -8.29 -4.36 -15.10
N GLU A 214 -9.50 -4.64 -15.61
CA GLU A 214 -9.93 -4.25 -16.96
C GLU A 214 -9.99 -2.73 -17.12
N THR A 215 -10.60 -2.02 -16.17
CA THR A 215 -10.68 -0.56 -16.19
C THR A 215 -9.28 0.08 -16.09
N ILE A 216 -8.41 -0.42 -15.19
CA ILE A 216 -7.02 0.04 -15.06
C ILE A 216 -6.25 -0.16 -16.35
N ARG A 217 -6.39 -1.33 -16.99
CA ARG A 217 -5.74 -1.59 -18.27
C ARG A 217 -6.21 -0.62 -19.36
N PHE A 218 -7.52 -0.45 -19.48
CA PHE A 218 -8.11 0.51 -20.44
C PHE A 218 -7.54 1.91 -20.24
N ALA A 219 -7.52 2.42 -19.01
CA ALA A 219 -7.01 3.75 -18.70
C ALA A 219 -5.52 3.91 -19.05
N LEU A 220 -4.70 2.92 -18.74
CA LEU A 220 -3.27 2.94 -19.08
C LEU A 220 -3.04 2.94 -20.59
N GLU A 221 -3.74 2.08 -21.33
CA GLU A 221 -3.64 2.01 -22.80
C GLU A 221 -4.16 3.30 -23.45
N HIS A 222 -5.21 3.91 -22.91
CA HIS A 222 -5.71 5.23 -23.33
C HIS A 222 -4.69 6.34 -23.11
N ASP A 223 -3.96 6.31 -21.98
CA ASP A 223 -2.88 7.24 -21.67
C ASP A 223 -1.57 6.93 -22.45
N GLY A 224 -1.58 5.97 -23.39
CA GLY A 224 -0.45 5.64 -24.26
C GLY A 224 0.56 4.65 -23.66
N VAL A 225 0.25 3.99 -22.54
CA VAL A 225 1.10 2.95 -21.95
C VAL A 225 0.98 1.66 -22.74
N THR A 226 2.10 1.05 -23.11
CA THR A 226 2.12 -0.31 -23.67
C THR A 226 2.00 -1.34 -22.54
N VAL A 227 0.93 -2.13 -22.51
CA VAL A 227 0.70 -3.14 -21.47
C VAL A 227 0.97 -4.55 -22.00
N ARG A 228 1.98 -5.23 -21.43
CA ARG A 228 2.35 -6.62 -21.72
C ARG A 228 2.03 -7.48 -20.51
N THR A 229 0.97 -8.30 -20.59
CA THR A 229 0.60 -9.30 -19.56
C THR A 229 0.98 -10.69 -20.02
N GLY A 230 1.16 -11.63 -19.08
CA GLY A 230 1.66 -12.98 -19.39
C GLY A 230 3.11 -12.99 -19.89
N ALA A 231 3.87 -11.94 -19.60
CA ALA A 231 5.23 -11.74 -20.08
C ALA A 231 6.18 -11.58 -18.89
N ARG A 232 7.13 -12.48 -18.76
CA ARG A 232 8.11 -12.49 -17.65
C ARG A 232 9.49 -12.09 -18.16
N ALA A 233 10.10 -11.11 -17.52
CA ALA A 233 11.49 -10.78 -17.75
C ALA A 233 12.41 -11.92 -17.29
N VAL A 234 13.32 -12.35 -18.16
CA VAL A 234 14.27 -13.46 -17.89
C VAL A 234 15.72 -12.99 -17.86
N ARG A 235 16.05 -11.86 -18.53
CA ARG A 235 17.38 -11.30 -18.59
C ARG A 235 17.35 -9.82 -18.91
N VAL A 236 18.32 -9.07 -18.40
CA VAL A 236 18.58 -7.67 -18.76
C VAL A 236 19.94 -7.55 -19.43
N ARG A 237 20.00 -6.87 -20.57
CA ARG A 237 21.23 -6.49 -21.26
C ARG A 237 21.39 -4.97 -21.13
N ALA A 238 22.19 -4.56 -20.16
CA ALA A 238 22.36 -3.13 -19.83
C ALA A 238 23.01 -2.36 -20.97
N GLY A 239 22.40 -1.25 -21.40
CA GLY A 239 22.93 -0.36 -22.45
C GLY A 239 23.07 -1.00 -23.84
N ALA A 240 22.41 -2.13 -24.11
CA ALA A 240 22.57 -2.86 -25.35
C ALA A 240 21.68 -2.37 -26.51
N GLY A 241 20.74 -1.45 -26.24
CA GLY A 241 19.90 -0.80 -27.26
C GLY A 241 20.66 0.24 -28.07
N ALA A 242 20.16 0.59 -29.26
CA ALA A 242 20.83 1.52 -30.20
C ALA A 242 21.02 2.94 -29.64
N GLY A 243 20.12 3.37 -28.75
CA GLY A 243 20.17 4.68 -28.05
C GLY A 243 20.72 4.62 -26.64
N GLY A 244 21.32 3.48 -26.24
CA GLY A 244 21.81 3.24 -24.87
C GLY A 244 20.73 2.70 -23.92
N GLU A 245 19.56 2.26 -24.45
CA GLU A 245 18.53 1.62 -23.67
C GLU A 245 18.99 0.30 -23.06
N HIS A 246 18.43 -0.06 -21.93
CA HIS A 246 18.49 -1.43 -21.43
C HIS A 246 17.51 -2.29 -22.22
N VAL A 247 17.94 -3.49 -22.63
CA VAL A 247 17.10 -4.46 -23.33
C VAL A 247 16.72 -5.58 -22.36
N ILE A 248 15.43 -5.82 -22.21
CA ILE A 248 14.87 -6.85 -21.33
C ILE A 248 14.33 -7.98 -22.20
N ASP A 249 14.93 -9.16 -22.10
CA ASP A 249 14.48 -10.37 -22.78
C ASP A 249 13.34 -11.01 -21.97
N LEU A 250 12.30 -11.44 -22.66
CA LEU A 250 11.09 -12.03 -22.07
C LEU A 250 11.05 -13.54 -22.31
N ASP A 251 10.27 -14.26 -21.50
CA ASP A 251 10.10 -15.72 -21.57
C ASP A 251 9.38 -16.21 -22.84
N ASP A 252 8.70 -15.31 -23.55
CA ASP A 252 8.07 -15.60 -24.86
C ASP A 252 9.05 -15.45 -26.06
N GLY A 253 10.32 -15.17 -25.78
CA GLY A 253 11.38 -14.97 -26.79
C GLY A 253 11.40 -13.57 -27.41
N THR A 254 10.53 -12.65 -27.00
CA THR A 254 10.56 -11.25 -27.43
C THR A 254 11.42 -10.41 -26.49
N SER A 255 11.69 -9.16 -26.87
CA SER A 255 12.41 -8.21 -26.02
C SER A 255 11.70 -6.87 -26.00
N ILE A 256 11.86 -6.14 -24.89
CA ILE A 256 11.44 -4.74 -24.73
C ILE A 256 12.66 -3.89 -24.35
N ALA A 257 12.62 -2.60 -24.67
CA ALA A 257 13.74 -1.70 -24.39
C ALA A 257 13.28 -0.41 -23.71
N GLY A 258 14.13 0.15 -22.86
CA GLY A 258 13.92 1.43 -22.21
C GLY A 258 15.16 1.96 -21.50
N HIS A 259 15.20 3.27 -21.28
CA HIS A 259 16.35 3.93 -20.65
C HIS A 259 16.36 3.73 -19.12
N VAL A 260 15.22 3.48 -18.52
CA VAL A 260 15.09 3.20 -17.10
C VAL A 260 14.22 1.96 -16.90
N ILE A 261 14.60 1.10 -15.96
CA ILE A 261 13.80 -0.04 -15.49
C ILE A 261 13.29 0.29 -14.11
N LEU A 262 11.96 0.30 -13.91
CA LEU A 262 11.32 0.46 -12.60
C LEU A 262 10.88 -0.92 -12.07
N LEU A 263 11.33 -1.27 -10.88
CA LEU A 263 10.95 -2.51 -10.21
C LEU A 263 9.68 -2.29 -9.36
N ALA A 264 8.59 -2.95 -9.74
CA ALA A 264 7.31 -2.98 -9.04
C ALA A 264 6.80 -4.42 -8.83
N VAL A 265 7.74 -5.38 -8.62
CA VAL A 265 7.51 -6.84 -8.57
C VAL A 265 7.17 -7.36 -7.16
N GLY A 266 6.87 -6.48 -6.23
CA GLY A 266 6.50 -6.82 -4.86
C GLY A 266 7.44 -6.23 -3.82
N ARG A 267 7.31 -6.72 -2.58
CA ARG A 267 8.04 -6.21 -1.41
C ARG A 267 8.64 -7.35 -0.61
N ASP A 268 9.78 -7.10 -0.02
CA ASP A 268 10.47 -8.01 0.92
C ASP A 268 10.31 -7.50 2.36
N ILE A 269 10.10 -8.42 3.29
CA ILE A 269 9.95 -8.12 4.72
C ILE A 269 11.31 -8.27 5.43
N PRO A 270 11.93 -7.18 5.94
CA PRO A 270 13.28 -7.22 6.50
C PRO A 270 13.28 -7.65 7.97
N VAL A 271 12.71 -8.80 8.29
CA VAL A 271 12.74 -9.38 9.66
C VAL A 271 13.87 -10.38 9.87
N ARG A 272 14.68 -10.62 8.85
CA ARG A 272 15.88 -11.44 8.96
C ARG A 272 16.87 -10.73 9.90
N ASP A 273 17.42 -11.47 10.82
CA ASP A 273 18.42 -10.98 11.77
C ASP A 273 17.94 -9.93 12.80
N ILE A 274 16.61 -9.68 12.91
CA ILE A 274 16.07 -8.76 13.91
C ILE A 274 16.08 -9.33 15.34
N GLY A 275 16.31 -10.65 15.48
CA GLY A 275 16.44 -11.32 16.78
C GLY A 275 15.16 -11.97 17.30
N LEU A 276 14.22 -12.37 16.43
CA LEU A 276 12.97 -13.06 16.82
C LEU A 276 13.24 -14.37 17.58
N GLU A 277 14.36 -15.04 17.30
CA GLU A 277 14.82 -16.26 17.95
C GLU A 277 15.01 -16.11 19.46
N GLN A 278 15.24 -14.90 19.97
CA GLN A 278 15.37 -14.61 21.40
C GLN A 278 14.06 -14.83 22.15
N TYR A 279 12.94 -14.89 21.43
CA TYR A 279 11.62 -15.20 21.97
C TYR A 279 11.14 -16.63 21.62
N GLY A 280 11.99 -17.44 21.00
CA GLY A 280 11.64 -18.79 20.57
C GLY A 280 10.78 -18.82 19.29
N VAL A 281 10.68 -17.70 18.58
CA VAL A 281 10.08 -17.66 17.24
C VAL A 281 11.08 -18.28 16.28
N ALA A 282 10.67 -19.40 15.64
CA ALA A 282 11.57 -20.24 14.86
C ALA A 282 12.00 -19.54 13.55
N GLY A 283 13.31 -19.60 13.27
CA GLY A 283 13.90 -19.11 12.03
C GLY A 283 14.10 -17.59 11.97
N SER A 284 14.82 -17.15 10.97
CA SER A 284 15.02 -15.75 10.61
C SER A 284 14.47 -15.53 9.21
N GLY A 285 13.43 -14.72 9.08
CA GLY A 285 12.84 -14.41 7.77
C GLY A 285 11.30 -14.43 7.78
N PRO A 286 10.68 -14.12 6.63
CA PRO A 286 9.22 -13.98 6.53
C PRO A 286 8.44 -15.27 6.82
N ASP A 287 9.09 -16.43 6.73
CA ASP A 287 8.47 -17.73 7.01
C ASP A 287 8.60 -18.16 8.49
N ALA A 288 9.28 -17.36 9.33
CA ALA A 288 9.46 -17.64 10.76
C ALA A 288 8.15 -17.62 11.56
N TYR A 289 7.12 -16.97 11.02
CA TYR A 289 5.79 -16.81 11.63
C TYR A 289 4.72 -16.61 10.53
N LYS A 290 3.46 -16.81 10.90
CA LYS A 290 2.35 -16.56 9.98
C LYS A 290 2.12 -15.06 9.80
N ARG A 291 1.92 -14.65 8.56
CA ARG A 291 1.55 -13.29 8.18
C ARG A 291 0.04 -13.20 7.91
N ASP A 292 -0.75 -13.57 8.89
CA ASP A 292 -2.21 -13.63 8.82
C ASP A 292 -2.91 -12.48 9.58
N GLY A 293 -2.12 -11.49 10.03
CA GLY A 293 -2.61 -10.35 10.78
C GLY A 293 -2.66 -10.55 12.29
N ALA A 294 -2.20 -11.69 12.81
CA ALA A 294 -1.98 -11.85 14.25
C ALA A 294 -0.88 -10.91 14.72
N LEU A 295 -1.13 -10.19 15.83
CA LEU A 295 -0.23 -9.12 16.29
C LEU A 295 0.70 -9.56 17.43
N ARG A 296 0.41 -10.68 18.10
CA ARG A 296 1.24 -11.24 19.18
C ARG A 296 1.99 -12.46 18.71
N LEU A 297 3.33 -12.39 18.71
CA LEU A 297 4.19 -13.53 18.34
C LEU A 297 4.58 -14.39 19.55
N ALA A 298 4.82 -13.74 20.69
CA ALA A 298 5.15 -14.40 21.95
C ALA A 298 4.78 -13.46 23.12
N ASP A 299 4.98 -13.95 24.35
CA ASP A 299 4.80 -13.11 25.52
C ASP A 299 5.84 -11.98 25.55
N GLY A 300 5.36 -10.71 25.53
CA GLY A 300 6.18 -9.51 25.42
C GLY A 300 6.77 -9.25 24.03
N LEU A 301 6.37 -10.00 22.97
CA LEU A 301 6.77 -9.75 21.59
C LEU A 301 5.56 -9.55 20.68
N TRP A 302 5.55 -8.39 20.02
CA TRP A 302 4.46 -7.93 19.15
C TRP A 302 4.97 -7.59 17.76
N ILE A 303 4.07 -7.61 16.76
CA ILE A 303 4.37 -7.31 15.38
C ILE A 303 3.24 -6.50 14.75
N ALA A 304 3.56 -5.51 13.90
CA ALA A 304 2.56 -4.70 13.20
C ALA A 304 3.06 -4.19 11.85
N GLY A 305 2.15 -3.74 11.01
CA GLY A 305 2.41 -3.26 9.66
C GLY A 305 2.67 -4.39 8.68
N ASP A 306 3.45 -4.09 7.64
CA ASP A 306 3.77 -5.06 6.57
C ASP A 306 4.29 -6.41 7.10
N PRO A 307 5.11 -6.45 8.16
CA PRO A 307 5.53 -7.73 8.74
C PRO A 307 4.40 -8.60 9.25
N ALA A 308 3.34 -8.02 9.81
CA ALA A 308 2.21 -8.80 10.33
C ALA A 308 1.27 -9.34 9.22
N GLY A 309 1.18 -8.67 8.06
CA GLY A 309 0.15 -9.00 7.06
C GLY A 309 -1.26 -8.63 7.56
N PRO A 310 -2.32 -9.12 6.96
CA PRO A 310 -2.35 -9.94 5.74
C PRO A 310 -2.03 -9.14 4.47
N GLU A 311 -2.23 -7.81 4.49
CA GLU A 311 -1.98 -6.89 3.37
C GLU A 311 -0.82 -5.93 3.70
N LEU A 312 -0.40 -5.11 2.73
CA LEU A 312 0.71 -4.16 2.87
C LEU A 312 0.19 -2.72 2.70
N HIS A 313 -0.68 -2.28 3.61
CA HIS A 313 -1.34 -0.97 3.55
C HIS A 313 -1.04 -0.10 4.76
N THR A 314 -0.83 1.19 4.52
CA THR A 314 -0.59 2.18 5.58
C THR A 314 -1.72 2.24 6.60
N HIS A 315 -2.98 2.23 6.15
CA HIS A 315 -4.14 2.27 7.05
C HIS A 315 -4.28 0.99 7.89
N GLN A 316 -3.91 -0.19 7.36
CA GLN A 316 -3.79 -1.41 8.14
C GLN A 316 -2.68 -1.29 9.19
N ALA A 317 -1.53 -0.73 8.81
CA ALA A 317 -0.42 -0.53 9.72
C ALA A 317 -0.79 0.38 10.91
N HIS A 318 -1.49 1.50 10.68
CA HIS A 318 -2.04 2.35 11.74
C HIS A 318 -3.00 1.58 12.65
N TYR A 319 -3.99 0.90 12.08
CA TYR A 319 -4.94 0.09 12.82
C TYR A 319 -4.25 -0.94 13.71
N GLN A 320 -3.27 -1.65 13.18
CA GLN A 320 -2.52 -2.66 13.92
C GLN A 320 -1.67 -2.06 15.04
N GLY A 321 -1.00 -0.92 14.77
CA GLY A 321 -0.19 -0.23 15.77
C GLY A 321 -1.00 0.21 17.00
N GLU A 322 -2.17 0.78 16.80
CA GLU A 322 -3.06 1.15 17.90
C GLU A 322 -3.63 -0.07 18.63
N LEU A 323 -4.03 -1.10 17.87
CA LEU A 323 -4.70 -2.28 18.41
C LEU A 323 -3.76 -3.10 19.30
N LEU A 324 -2.52 -3.34 18.84
CA LEU A 324 -1.54 -4.13 19.61
C LEU A 324 -1.23 -3.52 20.97
N VAL A 325 -1.18 -2.18 21.07
CA VAL A 325 -0.94 -1.50 22.36
C VAL A 325 -2.08 -1.78 23.33
N ARG A 326 -3.32 -1.68 22.88
CA ARG A 326 -4.49 -1.99 23.71
C ARG A 326 -4.48 -3.44 24.15
N MET A 327 -4.17 -4.37 23.24
CA MET A 327 -4.02 -5.81 23.56
C MET A 327 -2.90 -6.06 24.57
N ALA A 328 -1.75 -5.40 24.41
CA ALA A 328 -0.60 -5.53 25.31
C ALA A 328 -0.88 -4.98 26.72
N LEU A 329 -1.77 -4.00 26.81
CA LEU A 329 -2.25 -3.44 28.09
C LEU A 329 -3.45 -4.20 28.68
N GLY A 330 -3.84 -5.33 28.08
CA GLY A 330 -4.81 -6.28 28.64
C GLY A 330 -6.24 -6.16 28.12
N GLU A 331 -6.51 -5.37 27.08
CA GLU A 331 -7.83 -5.38 26.47
C GLU A 331 -8.07 -6.70 25.70
N ALA A 332 -9.25 -7.30 25.92
CA ALA A 332 -9.68 -8.53 25.24
C ALA A 332 -10.31 -8.19 23.86
N ILE A 333 -9.45 -7.87 22.90
CA ILE A 333 -9.83 -7.50 21.52
C ILE A 333 -9.00 -8.31 20.52
N GLU A 334 -9.59 -8.53 19.34
CA GLU A 334 -8.95 -9.25 18.24
C GLU A 334 -8.95 -8.40 16.97
N PRO A 335 -7.94 -8.55 16.09
CA PRO A 335 -7.92 -7.88 14.79
C PRO A 335 -9.11 -8.33 13.92
N ASP A 336 -9.73 -7.39 13.20
CA ASP A 336 -10.81 -7.67 12.26
C ASP A 336 -10.53 -7.02 10.91
N TYR A 337 -10.16 -7.83 9.94
CA TYR A 337 -9.79 -7.41 8.58
C TYR A 337 -10.90 -7.63 7.55
N ARG A 338 -12.13 -8.02 7.94
CA ARG A 338 -13.23 -8.29 7.00
C ARG A 338 -13.57 -7.13 6.10
N ALA A 339 -13.36 -5.92 6.57
CA ALA A 339 -13.66 -4.69 5.86
C ALA A 339 -12.39 -3.87 5.60
N LEU A 340 -11.27 -4.53 5.30
CA LEU A 340 -10.03 -3.86 4.93
C LEU A 340 -10.15 -3.35 3.49
N PRO A 341 -10.15 -2.01 3.25
CA PRO A 341 -10.25 -1.46 1.90
C PRO A 341 -8.91 -1.53 1.18
N ARG A 342 -8.97 -1.68 -0.15
CA ARG A 342 -7.85 -1.51 -1.09
C ARG A 342 -8.17 -0.37 -2.02
N ALA A 343 -7.16 0.39 -2.43
CA ALA A 343 -7.30 1.45 -3.42
C ALA A 343 -6.05 1.55 -4.31
N THR A 344 -6.29 1.75 -5.60
CA THR A 344 -5.30 2.16 -6.61
C THR A 344 -5.72 3.54 -7.09
N TYR A 345 -4.87 4.53 -6.87
CA TYR A 345 -5.21 5.97 -7.01
C TYR A 345 -4.94 6.52 -8.41
N MET A 346 -5.14 5.69 -9.41
CA MET A 346 -5.08 6.10 -10.81
C MET A 346 -6.30 6.99 -11.18
N ASP A 347 -6.33 7.44 -12.39
CA ASP A 347 -7.49 8.07 -12.99
C ASP A 347 -8.00 7.20 -14.16
N PRO A 348 -9.21 6.59 -14.03
CA PRO A 348 -10.04 6.59 -12.83
C PRO A 348 -9.47 5.74 -11.68
N GLU A 349 -9.84 6.10 -10.44
CA GLU A 349 -9.50 5.31 -9.26
C GLU A 349 -10.14 3.92 -9.28
N ALA A 350 -9.47 2.93 -8.67
CA ALA A 350 -10.07 1.62 -8.44
C ALA A 350 -9.96 1.23 -6.95
N SER A 351 -11.05 0.74 -6.38
CA SER A 351 -11.11 0.34 -4.98
C SER A 351 -11.88 -0.96 -4.80
N SER A 352 -11.56 -1.68 -3.73
CA SER A 352 -12.29 -2.88 -3.33
C SER A 352 -12.28 -3.06 -1.80
N VAL A 353 -13.22 -3.84 -1.30
CA VAL A 353 -13.31 -4.25 0.11
C VAL A 353 -13.94 -5.63 0.20
N GLY A 354 -13.46 -6.45 1.12
CA GLY A 354 -14.00 -7.79 1.34
C GLY A 354 -13.66 -8.77 0.22
N MET A 355 -14.60 -9.64 -0.15
CA MET A 355 -14.43 -10.77 -1.07
C MET A 355 -15.00 -10.49 -2.46
N SER A 356 -14.35 -10.97 -3.51
CA SER A 356 -15.00 -11.17 -4.80
C SER A 356 -16.02 -12.29 -4.73
N LEU A 357 -16.89 -12.41 -5.75
CA LEU A 357 -17.86 -13.52 -5.82
C LEU A 357 -17.16 -14.89 -5.77
N ASP A 358 -16.08 -15.06 -6.54
CA ASP A 358 -15.33 -16.31 -6.56
C ASP A 358 -14.73 -16.65 -5.20
N GLN A 359 -14.20 -15.64 -4.49
CA GLN A 359 -13.67 -15.81 -3.13
C GLN A 359 -14.78 -16.17 -2.13
N ALA A 360 -15.95 -15.55 -2.23
CA ALA A 360 -17.09 -15.84 -1.40
C ALA A 360 -17.60 -17.28 -1.61
N ILE A 361 -17.71 -17.71 -2.86
CA ILE A 361 -18.10 -19.09 -3.22
C ILE A 361 -17.04 -20.09 -2.72
N ALA A 362 -15.75 -19.80 -2.93
CA ALA A 362 -14.67 -20.65 -2.43
C ALA A 362 -14.64 -20.76 -0.89
N ALA A 363 -15.12 -19.72 -0.19
CA ALA A 363 -15.31 -19.72 1.25
C ALA A 363 -16.60 -20.45 1.71
N GLY A 364 -17.36 -21.05 0.77
CA GLY A 364 -18.59 -21.78 1.06
C GLY A 364 -19.83 -20.91 1.30
N LEU A 365 -19.79 -19.64 0.92
CA LEU A 365 -20.94 -18.74 1.07
C LEU A 365 -21.90 -18.89 -0.12
N ASP A 366 -23.19 -18.91 0.16
CA ASP A 366 -24.24 -18.73 -0.86
C ASP A 366 -24.31 -17.24 -1.21
N ALA A 367 -23.50 -16.82 -2.18
CA ALA A 367 -23.33 -15.43 -2.54
C ALA A 367 -23.69 -15.16 -4.01
N PHE A 368 -24.03 -13.90 -4.30
CA PHE A 368 -24.25 -13.39 -5.66
C PHE A 368 -23.72 -11.98 -5.77
N GLU A 369 -23.54 -11.51 -7.01
CA GLU A 369 -23.15 -10.13 -7.27
C GLU A 369 -24.27 -9.34 -7.97
N CYS A 370 -24.26 -8.01 -7.75
CA CYS A 370 -24.94 -7.01 -8.56
C CYS A 370 -23.90 -6.05 -9.13
N VAL A 371 -24.08 -5.66 -10.38
CA VAL A 371 -23.10 -4.86 -11.14
C VAL A 371 -23.78 -3.72 -11.85
N ALA A 372 -23.24 -2.51 -11.69
CA ALA A 372 -23.58 -1.35 -12.50
C ALA A 372 -22.43 -1.03 -13.45
N ASP A 373 -22.74 -0.86 -14.72
CA ASP A 373 -21.84 -0.32 -15.74
C ASP A 373 -21.77 1.21 -15.55
N PHE A 374 -20.61 1.71 -15.11
CA PHE A 374 -20.46 3.09 -14.68
C PHE A 374 -20.80 4.12 -15.78
N PRO A 375 -20.37 3.99 -17.05
CA PRO A 375 -20.74 4.89 -18.13
C PRO A 375 -22.25 5.08 -18.31
N ARG A 376 -23.05 4.06 -17.97
CA ARG A 376 -24.53 4.10 -18.10
C ARG A 376 -25.23 4.69 -16.89
N THR A 377 -24.50 5.09 -15.86
CA THR A 377 -25.08 5.77 -14.69
C THR A 377 -25.20 7.27 -14.94
N SER A 378 -26.07 7.95 -14.19
CA SER A 378 -26.21 9.41 -14.27
C SER A 378 -24.91 10.13 -13.98
N LYS A 379 -24.10 9.61 -13.03
CA LYS A 379 -22.78 10.18 -12.72
C LYS A 379 -21.80 9.91 -13.87
N GLY A 380 -21.73 8.68 -14.38
CA GLY A 380 -20.86 8.32 -15.49
C GLY A 380 -21.13 9.15 -16.74
N TYR A 381 -22.41 9.31 -17.08
CA TYR A 381 -22.82 10.18 -18.19
C TYR A 381 -22.39 11.64 -17.98
N SER A 382 -22.55 12.17 -16.77
CA SER A 382 -22.21 13.57 -16.46
C SER A 382 -20.71 13.89 -16.49
N VAL A 383 -19.85 12.88 -16.45
CA VAL A 383 -18.37 13.01 -16.52
C VAL A 383 -17.79 12.38 -17.78
N GLU A 384 -18.65 12.03 -18.76
CA GLU A 384 -18.26 11.44 -20.05
C GLU A 384 -17.41 10.17 -19.90
N ALA A 385 -17.73 9.34 -18.89
CA ALA A 385 -16.96 8.13 -18.62
C ALA A 385 -17.09 7.12 -19.76
N GLU A 386 -15.97 6.58 -20.23
CA GLU A 386 -15.90 5.55 -21.28
C GLU A 386 -15.80 4.13 -20.70
N THR A 387 -15.36 4.01 -19.46
CA THR A 387 -15.16 2.74 -18.75
C THR A 387 -15.51 2.86 -17.28
N GLY A 388 -15.57 1.73 -16.61
CA GLY A 388 -15.76 1.65 -15.17
C GLY A 388 -16.96 0.82 -14.74
N HIS A 389 -16.98 0.46 -13.48
CA HIS A 389 -18.03 -0.36 -12.89
C HIS A 389 -18.19 -0.08 -11.40
N VAL A 390 -19.34 -0.47 -10.86
CA VAL A 390 -19.57 -0.63 -9.42
C VAL A 390 -20.19 -2.01 -9.20
N THR A 391 -19.60 -2.81 -8.32
CA THR A 391 -20.00 -4.19 -8.03
C THR A 391 -20.15 -4.35 -6.52
N ILE A 392 -21.21 -5.06 -6.08
CA ILE A 392 -21.40 -5.51 -4.71
C ILE A 392 -21.56 -7.03 -4.68
N VAL A 393 -21.08 -7.69 -3.64
CA VAL A 393 -21.22 -9.13 -3.38
C VAL A 393 -22.02 -9.31 -2.10
N VAL A 394 -23.11 -10.07 -2.19
CA VAL A 394 -24.10 -10.26 -1.13
C VAL A 394 -24.17 -11.73 -0.72
N ASN A 395 -24.17 -12.01 0.57
CA ASN A 395 -24.45 -13.33 1.12
C ASN A 395 -25.96 -13.48 1.35
N ARG A 396 -26.60 -14.47 0.70
CA ARG A 396 -28.05 -14.73 0.82
C ARG A 396 -28.46 -15.08 2.23
N ALA A 397 -27.69 -15.93 2.92
CA ALA A 397 -28.03 -16.43 4.24
C ALA A 397 -28.09 -15.32 5.30
N THR A 398 -27.17 -14.35 5.23
CA THR A 398 -27.09 -13.25 6.20
C THR A 398 -27.75 -11.95 5.72
N ARG A 399 -28.11 -11.88 4.44
CA ARG A 399 -28.63 -10.66 3.77
C ARG A 399 -27.72 -9.43 3.94
N THR A 400 -26.40 -9.65 3.95
CA THR A 400 -25.40 -8.59 4.15
C THR A 400 -24.37 -8.60 3.05
N LEU A 401 -23.69 -7.47 2.85
CA LEU A 401 -22.52 -7.40 1.97
C LEU A 401 -21.37 -8.24 2.54
N VAL A 402 -20.67 -8.93 1.66
CA VAL A 402 -19.40 -9.61 1.94
C VAL A 402 -18.25 -9.08 1.09
N GLY A 403 -18.56 -8.26 0.07
CA GLY A 403 -17.58 -7.60 -0.75
C GLY A 403 -18.17 -6.49 -1.60
N ALA A 404 -17.30 -5.60 -2.06
CA ALA A 404 -17.58 -4.60 -3.06
C ALA A 404 -16.30 -4.25 -3.84
N ALA A 405 -16.47 -3.86 -5.10
CA ALA A 405 -15.39 -3.36 -5.94
C ALA A 405 -15.93 -2.30 -6.90
N MET A 406 -15.09 -1.33 -7.19
CA MET A 406 -15.46 -0.26 -8.12
C MET A 406 -14.23 0.32 -8.79
N ALA A 407 -14.37 0.73 -10.03
CA ALA A 407 -13.36 1.49 -10.76
C ALA A 407 -14.07 2.63 -11.49
N CYS A 408 -13.93 3.83 -10.97
CA CYS A 408 -14.60 5.05 -11.43
C CYS A 408 -14.08 6.27 -10.66
N PRO A 409 -14.40 7.52 -11.04
CA PRO A 409 -14.09 8.69 -10.25
C PRO A 409 -14.61 8.59 -8.81
N ASP A 410 -13.84 9.07 -7.86
CA ASP A 410 -14.13 9.06 -6.41
C ASP A 410 -14.25 7.64 -5.78
N ALA A 411 -13.71 6.60 -6.42
CA ALA A 411 -13.83 5.21 -5.93
C ALA A 411 -13.24 5.03 -4.54
N SER A 412 -12.09 5.65 -4.25
CA SER A 412 -11.42 5.56 -2.96
C SER A 412 -12.22 6.17 -1.80
N ALA A 413 -13.07 7.15 -2.09
CA ALA A 413 -13.97 7.75 -1.12
C ALA A 413 -15.30 6.98 -1.02
N ALA A 414 -15.92 6.64 -2.15
CA ALA A 414 -17.24 6.02 -2.19
C ALA A 414 -17.26 4.59 -1.61
N ILE A 415 -16.16 3.82 -1.75
CA ILE A 415 -16.06 2.44 -1.23
C ILE A 415 -16.30 2.35 0.29
N HIS A 416 -16.06 3.44 1.03
CA HIS A 416 -16.18 3.45 2.49
C HIS A 416 -17.59 3.22 3.01
N GLU A 417 -18.63 3.44 2.21
CA GLU A 417 -19.98 3.02 2.53
C GLU A 417 -20.06 1.49 2.65
N CYS A 418 -19.48 0.76 1.69
CA CYS A 418 -19.41 -0.70 1.75
C CYS A 418 -18.47 -1.19 2.86
N VAL A 419 -17.39 -0.47 3.17
CA VAL A 419 -16.51 -0.77 4.32
C VAL A 419 -17.33 -0.76 5.61
N LEU A 420 -18.11 0.30 5.84
CA LEU A 420 -18.96 0.41 7.02
C LEU A 420 -20.05 -0.66 7.03
N ALA A 421 -20.70 -0.91 5.89
CA ALA A 421 -21.76 -1.92 5.75
C ALA A 421 -21.24 -3.33 6.09
N ILE A 422 -20.08 -3.72 5.60
CA ILE A 422 -19.45 -5.02 5.88
C ILE A 422 -19.01 -5.08 7.36
N ARG A 423 -18.34 -4.03 7.86
CA ARG A 423 -17.83 -4.00 9.23
C ARG A 423 -18.93 -4.10 10.26
N ALA A 424 -20.02 -3.36 10.07
CA ALA A 424 -21.17 -3.31 10.96
C ALA A 424 -22.24 -4.37 10.64
N ARG A 425 -22.05 -5.19 9.59
CA ARG A 425 -23.02 -6.18 9.11
C ARG A 425 -24.41 -5.56 8.87
N ILE A 426 -24.44 -4.42 8.19
CA ILE A 426 -25.67 -3.71 7.90
C ILE A 426 -26.51 -4.54 6.90
N PRO A 427 -27.80 -4.83 7.19
CA PRO A 427 -28.65 -5.56 6.27
C PRO A 427 -28.86 -4.80 4.95
N VAL A 428 -28.88 -5.51 3.83
CA VAL A 428 -29.17 -4.96 2.49
C VAL A 428 -30.51 -4.22 2.47
N ASP A 429 -31.49 -4.67 3.24
CA ASP A 429 -32.79 -4.01 3.37
C ASP A 429 -32.66 -2.55 3.82
N LEU A 430 -31.82 -2.28 4.84
CA LEU A 430 -31.56 -0.92 5.32
C LEU A 430 -30.75 -0.10 4.32
N LEU A 431 -29.75 -0.72 3.67
CA LEU A 431 -28.94 -0.04 2.64
C LEU A 431 -29.80 0.39 1.46
N ALA A 432 -30.78 -0.43 1.02
CA ALA A 432 -31.69 -0.12 -0.08
C ALA A 432 -32.64 1.07 0.20
N GLU A 433 -32.90 1.35 1.48
CA GLU A 433 -33.74 2.46 1.93
C GLU A 433 -32.93 3.73 2.26
N THR A 434 -31.59 3.66 2.18
CA THR A 434 -30.72 4.80 2.48
C THR A 434 -30.76 5.84 1.36
N ILE A 435 -30.88 7.13 1.75
CA ILE A 435 -30.92 8.24 0.80
C ILE A 435 -29.50 8.66 0.40
N HIS A 436 -29.24 8.76 -0.90
CA HIS A 436 -27.96 9.20 -1.45
C HIS A 436 -28.12 10.52 -2.23
N ALA A 437 -27.11 11.38 -2.14
CA ALA A 437 -27.06 12.61 -2.94
C ALA A 437 -27.03 12.30 -4.44
N PHE A 438 -27.75 13.11 -5.25
CA PHE A 438 -27.81 12.94 -6.70
C PHE A 438 -27.31 14.21 -7.42
N PRO A 439 -26.45 14.07 -8.45
CA PRO A 439 -25.74 12.87 -8.90
C PRO A 439 -24.41 12.69 -8.13
N SER A 440 -24.14 11.50 -7.62
CA SER A 440 -22.88 11.16 -6.97
C SER A 440 -22.49 9.72 -7.29
N THR A 441 -21.20 9.38 -7.09
CA THR A 441 -20.70 8.02 -7.24
C THR A 441 -21.37 7.08 -6.24
N SER A 442 -21.53 7.48 -4.97
CA SER A 442 -22.23 6.68 -3.95
C SER A 442 -23.72 6.42 -4.30
N ARG A 443 -24.37 7.30 -5.05
CA ARG A 443 -25.78 7.08 -5.47
C ARG A 443 -25.97 5.80 -6.29
N ILE A 444 -24.91 5.29 -6.92
CA ILE A 444 -24.96 4.07 -7.72
C ILE A 444 -25.25 2.86 -6.82
N PHE A 445 -24.72 2.85 -5.60
CA PHE A 445 -24.99 1.78 -4.64
C PHE A 445 -26.48 1.62 -4.32
N ASN A 446 -27.26 2.69 -4.29
CA ASN A 446 -28.69 2.61 -3.99
C ASN A 446 -29.43 1.70 -5.01
N GLY A 447 -29.11 1.81 -6.31
CA GLY A 447 -29.68 0.93 -7.33
C GLY A 447 -29.24 -0.53 -7.14
N LEU A 448 -27.97 -0.75 -6.81
CA LEU A 448 -27.43 -2.08 -6.56
C LEU A 448 -28.01 -2.73 -5.30
N PHE A 449 -28.20 -1.96 -4.22
CA PHE A 449 -28.85 -2.47 -3.00
C PHE A 449 -30.31 -2.82 -3.24
N ALA A 450 -31.05 -2.00 -4.03
CA ALA A 450 -32.42 -2.31 -4.39
C ALA A 450 -32.52 -3.59 -5.26
N GLU A 451 -31.61 -3.75 -6.25
CA GLU A 451 -31.52 -4.98 -7.04
C GLU A 451 -31.20 -6.19 -6.14
N ALA A 452 -30.23 -6.05 -5.23
CA ALA A 452 -29.85 -7.11 -4.30
C ALA A 452 -31.03 -7.51 -3.40
N LYS A 453 -31.78 -6.53 -2.88
CA LYS A 453 -33.01 -6.78 -2.09
C LYS A 453 -34.03 -7.60 -2.88
N GLN A 454 -34.29 -7.22 -4.14
CA GLN A 454 -35.21 -7.98 -5.01
C GLN A 454 -34.75 -9.44 -5.21
N LYS A 455 -33.44 -9.67 -5.44
CA LYS A 455 -32.87 -11.03 -5.58
C LYS A 455 -32.89 -11.84 -4.28
N LEU A 456 -32.97 -11.19 -3.12
CA LEU A 456 -33.09 -11.83 -1.81
C LEU A 456 -34.53 -12.16 -1.44
N ASP A 457 -35.48 -11.43 -1.99
CA ASP A 457 -36.92 -11.59 -1.72
C ASP A 457 -37.59 -12.55 -2.73
N ALA A 458 -36.90 -12.88 -3.86
CA ALA A 458 -37.35 -13.83 -4.89
C ALA A 458 -37.06 -15.28 -4.49
#